data_5d62cb64ac7455f189334bdf23910319
#
_entry.id   5d62cb64ac7455f189334bdf23910319
#
_cell.length_a   1.000
_cell.length_b   1.000
_cell.length_c   1.000
_cell.angle_alpha   90.00
_cell.angle_beta   90.00
_cell.angle_gamma   90.00
#
_symmetry.space_group_name_H-M   'P 1'
#
loop_
_entity.id
_entity.type
_entity.pdbx_description
1 polymer ?
#
loop_
_entity_poly.entity_id
_entity_poly.type
_entity_poly.pdbx_seq_one_letter_code
_entity_poly.pdbx_strand_id
1 'polypeptide(L)'
;MLADCQAEVPDSTNIWQYCVILPNAKIGENCNICSHCFIENYVVIGNNVTIKNGVQIWDGVTLEDNVFIGANVTFCNDKYPRSHNKKWQNLGVVVCEGASVGGGGDYSRRNYNWQVCNDWCR
;
A
#
# COMPACT_ATOMS: atom_id res chain seq x y z
N MET A 1 2.54 -15.82 -16.51
CA MET A 1 2.95 -14.43 -16.37
C MET A 1 3.36 -14.13 -14.95
N LEU A 2 4.47 -13.55 -14.83
CA LEU A 2 5.00 -13.16 -13.53
C LEU A 2 4.53 -11.74 -13.17
N ALA A 3 5.08 -11.19 -12.11
CA ALA A 3 4.79 -9.82 -11.73
C ALA A 3 5.33 -8.83 -12.77
N ASP A 4 4.62 -7.74 -12.97
CA ASP A 4 5.12 -6.59 -13.72
C ASP A 4 5.66 -5.57 -12.71
N CYS A 5 6.90 -5.77 -12.30
CA CYS A 5 7.55 -4.92 -11.32
C CYS A 5 8.56 -4.02 -12.02
N GLN A 6 8.27 -2.73 -12.07
CA GLN A 6 9.12 -1.74 -12.69
C GLN A 6 9.98 -0.99 -11.67
N ALA A 7 9.75 -1.21 -10.39
CA ALA A 7 10.53 -0.62 -9.30
C ALA A 7 11.75 -1.47 -8.97
N GLU A 8 12.75 -0.85 -8.36
CA GLU A 8 13.87 -1.58 -7.79
C GLU A 8 13.42 -2.25 -6.50
N VAL A 9 13.68 -3.55 -6.38
CA VAL A 9 13.26 -4.36 -5.25
C VAL A 9 14.45 -5.16 -4.74
N PRO A 10 14.72 -5.13 -3.42
CA PRO A 10 15.81 -5.94 -2.86
C PRO A 10 15.58 -7.44 -3.08
N ASP A 11 16.68 -8.18 -3.17
CA ASP A 11 16.63 -9.64 -3.39
C ASP A 11 15.89 -10.39 -2.29
N SER A 12 15.88 -9.83 -1.08
CA SER A 12 15.19 -10.43 0.06
C SER A 12 13.67 -10.28 0.03
N THR A 13 13.15 -9.45 -0.86
CA THR A 13 11.71 -9.21 -0.98
C THR A 13 11.11 -10.10 -2.06
N ASN A 14 10.01 -10.78 -1.71
CA ASN A 14 9.28 -11.64 -2.64
C ASN A 14 8.07 -10.91 -3.20
N ILE A 15 7.95 -10.97 -4.52
CA ILE A 15 6.78 -10.43 -5.22
C ILE A 15 6.16 -11.59 -6.01
N TRP A 16 4.92 -11.92 -5.69
CA TRP A 16 4.23 -13.04 -6.34
C TRP A 16 3.64 -12.61 -7.68
N GLN A 17 3.08 -13.56 -8.40
CA GLN A 17 2.59 -13.35 -9.76
C GLN A 17 1.44 -12.34 -9.81
N TYR A 18 1.32 -11.72 -10.97
CA TYR A 18 0.21 -10.81 -11.30
C TYR A 18 0.16 -9.54 -10.46
N CYS A 19 1.27 -9.16 -9.85
CA CYS A 19 1.40 -7.84 -9.24
C CYS A 19 1.82 -6.82 -10.29
N VAL A 20 1.34 -5.58 -10.12
CA VAL A 20 1.82 -4.44 -10.90
C VAL A 20 2.42 -3.44 -9.93
N ILE A 21 3.69 -3.13 -10.12
CA ILE A 21 4.40 -2.18 -9.27
C ILE A 21 5.04 -1.13 -10.17
N LEU A 22 4.64 0.11 -9.98
CA LEU A 22 5.08 1.20 -10.84
C LEU A 22 6.50 1.67 -10.46
N PRO A 23 7.21 2.33 -11.39
CA PRO A 23 8.66 2.49 -11.27
C PRO A 23 9.13 3.36 -10.10
N ASN A 24 8.32 4.27 -9.61
CA ASN A 24 8.72 5.18 -8.54
C ASN A 24 8.27 4.72 -7.16
N ALA A 25 7.78 3.49 -7.02
CA ALA A 25 7.54 2.91 -5.72
C ALA A 25 8.86 2.53 -5.05
N LYS A 26 8.91 2.67 -3.73
CA LYS A 26 10.08 2.28 -2.93
C LYS A 26 9.69 1.13 -2.03
N ILE A 27 10.38 0.01 -2.15
CA ILE A 27 10.07 -1.21 -1.40
C ILE A 27 11.30 -1.62 -0.62
N GLY A 28 11.12 -1.87 0.67
CA GLY A 28 12.20 -2.27 1.57
C GLY A 28 12.52 -3.76 1.49
N GLU A 29 13.31 -4.22 2.45
CA GLU A 29 13.83 -5.58 2.51
C GLU A 29 12.88 -6.51 3.27
N ASN A 30 13.01 -7.81 2.97
CA ASN A 30 12.26 -8.89 3.64
C ASN A 30 10.75 -8.72 3.55
N CYS A 31 10.26 -8.08 2.52
CA CYS A 31 8.82 -7.94 2.30
C CYS A 31 8.26 -9.15 1.57
N ASN A 32 6.97 -9.38 1.76
CA ASN A 32 6.24 -10.42 1.03
C ASN A 32 4.98 -9.79 0.46
N ILE A 33 4.98 -9.59 -0.84
CA ILE A 33 3.87 -8.97 -1.57
C ILE A 33 3.19 -10.07 -2.36
N CYS A 34 1.99 -10.45 -1.91
CA CYS A 34 1.25 -11.55 -2.51
C CYS A 34 0.62 -11.14 -3.85
N SER A 35 0.02 -12.10 -4.54
CA SER A 35 -0.42 -11.92 -5.92
C SER A 35 -1.55 -10.91 -6.07
N HIS A 36 -1.68 -10.36 -7.28
CA HIS A 36 -2.75 -9.45 -7.68
C HIS A 36 -2.77 -8.12 -6.91
N CYS A 37 -1.62 -7.70 -6.41
CA CYS A 37 -1.50 -6.38 -5.78
C CYS A 37 -1.16 -5.31 -6.81
N PHE A 38 -1.66 -4.11 -6.59
CA PHE A 38 -1.28 -2.94 -7.36
C PHE A 38 -0.61 -1.91 -6.46
N ILE A 39 0.59 -1.51 -6.81
CA ILE A 39 1.37 -0.55 -6.04
C ILE A 39 1.73 0.60 -6.98
N GLU A 40 1.18 1.76 -6.70
CA GLU A 40 1.32 2.94 -7.54
C GLU A 40 2.66 3.65 -7.29
N ASN A 41 2.97 4.62 -8.13
CA ASN A 41 4.15 5.46 -7.98
C ASN A 41 4.14 6.18 -6.63
N TYR A 42 5.32 6.43 -6.09
CA TYR A 42 5.53 7.18 -4.86
C TYR A 42 4.93 6.55 -3.61
N VAL A 43 4.55 5.30 -3.69
CA VAL A 43 4.26 4.49 -2.50
C VAL A 43 5.59 4.12 -1.85
N VAL A 44 5.63 4.21 -0.52
CA VAL A 44 6.81 3.83 0.25
C VAL A 44 6.44 2.65 1.15
N ILE A 45 7.17 1.56 1.02
CA ILE A 45 6.98 0.35 1.82
C ILE A 45 8.28 0.09 2.58
N GLY A 46 8.20 0.03 3.90
CA GLY A 46 9.34 -0.22 4.76
C GLY A 46 9.83 -1.66 4.70
N ASN A 47 10.56 -2.08 5.74
CA ASN A 47 11.11 -3.42 5.82
C ASN A 47 10.16 -4.37 6.54
N ASN A 48 10.25 -5.66 6.22
CA ASN A 48 9.48 -6.72 6.87
C ASN A 48 7.97 -6.53 6.76
N VAL A 49 7.50 -5.95 5.67
CA VAL A 49 6.08 -5.70 5.43
C VAL A 49 5.48 -6.90 4.71
N THR A 50 4.30 -7.31 5.15
CA THR A 50 3.53 -8.37 4.50
C THR A 50 2.26 -7.77 3.92
N ILE A 51 2.05 -7.97 2.62
CA ILE A 51 0.88 -7.50 1.90
C ILE A 51 0.21 -8.71 1.27
N LYS A 52 -1.01 -8.99 1.69
CA LYS A 52 -1.75 -10.16 1.20
C LYS A 52 -2.36 -9.88 -0.18
N ASN A 53 -3.04 -10.88 -0.73
CA ASN A 53 -3.55 -10.86 -2.10
C ASN A 53 -4.56 -9.73 -2.34
N GLY A 54 -4.51 -9.16 -3.52
CA GLY A 54 -5.55 -8.23 -3.99
C GLY A 54 -5.54 -6.86 -3.32
N VAL A 55 -4.45 -6.50 -2.66
CA VAL A 55 -4.33 -5.20 -2.02
C VAL A 55 -3.99 -4.14 -3.06
N GLN A 56 -4.64 -2.99 -2.95
CA GLN A 56 -4.40 -1.87 -3.85
C GLN A 56 -3.90 -0.67 -3.06
N ILE A 57 -2.72 -0.20 -3.44
CA ILE A 57 -2.03 0.87 -2.72
C ILE A 57 -1.78 2.00 -3.70
N TRP A 58 -2.45 3.10 -3.46
CA TRP A 58 -2.39 4.27 -4.31
C TRP A 58 -1.27 5.22 -3.92
N ASP A 59 -0.97 6.15 -4.82
CA ASP A 59 0.02 7.20 -4.60
C ASP A 59 -0.23 7.93 -3.26
N GLY A 60 0.85 8.14 -2.52
CA GLY A 60 0.80 8.85 -1.25
C GLY A 60 0.67 7.97 -0.01
N VAL A 61 0.58 6.65 -0.19
CA VAL A 61 0.53 5.74 0.94
C VAL A 61 1.94 5.37 1.37
N THR A 62 2.18 5.41 2.67
CA THR A 62 3.43 4.95 3.30
C THR A 62 3.11 3.84 4.28
N LEU A 63 3.75 2.69 4.10
CA LEU A 63 3.70 1.58 5.04
C LEU A 63 5.03 1.54 5.77
N GLU A 64 5.01 1.74 7.09
CA GLU A 64 6.23 1.68 7.88
C GLU A 64 6.68 0.23 8.11
N ASP A 65 7.77 0.03 8.84
CA ASP A 65 8.33 -1.30 9.04
C ASP A 65 7.37 -2.23 9.78
N ASN A 66 7.45 -3.52 9.49
CA ASN A 66 6.71 -4.56 10.21
C ASN A 66 5.19 -4.44 10.10
N VAL A 67 4.70 -3.80 9.06
CA VAL A 67 3.26 -3.64 8.82
C VAL A 67 2.71 -4.90 8.16
N PHE A 68 1.49 -5.27 8.55
CA PHE A 68 0.74 -6.36 7.93
C PHE A 68 -0.54 -5.80 7.30
N ILE A 69 -0.73 -6.07 6.01
CA ILE A 69 -1.94 -5.68 5.29
C ILE A 69 -2.69 -6.94 4.87
N GLY A 70 -3.91 -7.08 5.36
CA GLY A 70 -4.77 -8.21 5.04
C GLY A 70 -5.25 -8.21 3.59
N ALA A 71 -5.85 -9.32 3.17
CA ALA A 71 -6.28 -9.51 1.78
C ALA A 71 -7.37 -8.51 1.38
N ASN A 72 -7.32 -8.07 0.13
CA ASN A 72 -8.33 -7.22 -0.50
C ASN A 72 -8.54 -5.87 0.20
N VAL A 73 -7.52 -5.38 0.89
CA VAL A 73 -7.57 -4.03 1.46
C VAL A 73 -7.33 -3.02 0.34
N THR A 74 -8.12 -1.97 0.31
CA THR A 74 -7.98 -0.87 -0.62
C THR A 74 -7.70 0.42 0.15
N PHE A 75 -6.57 1.03 -0.13
CA PHE A 75 -6.26 2.36 0.37
C PHE A 75 -6.75 3.39 -0.64
N CYS A 76 -7.35 4.45 -0.15
CA CYS A 76 -7.78 5.54 -1.01
C CYS A 76 -7.08 6.83 -0.59
N ASN A 77 -6.72 7.61 -1.57
CA ASN A 77 -5.99 8.86 -1.38
C ASN A 77 -6.86 10.10 -1.65
N ASP A 78 -8.15 9.91 -1.79
CA ASP A 78 -9.09 11.02 -2.02
C ASP A 78 -10.38 10.75 -1.26
N LYS A 79 -10.75 11.67 -0.39
CA LYS A 79 -11.97 11.55 0.39
C LYS A 79 -13.24 11.78 -0.43
N TYR A 80 -13.14 12.62 -1.45
CA TYR A 80 -14.27 12.97 -2.31
C TYR A 80 -13.86 12.85 -3.77
N PRO A 81 -13.71 11.62 -4.28
CA PRO A 81 -13.22 11.44 -5.64
C PRO A 81 -14.17 11.99 -6.69
N ARG A 82 -13.62 12.70 -7.64
CA ARG A 82 -14.31 13.21 -8.81
C ARG A 82 -13.41 13.11 -10.01
N SER A 83 -13.93 12.62 -11.11
CA SER A 83 -13.17 12.53 -12.34
C SER A 83 -12.73 13.92 -12.80
N HIS A 84 -11.51 14.00 -13.28
CA HIS A 84 -10.91 15.25 -13.78
C HIS A 84 -10.89 16.40 -12.77
N ASN A 85 -10.80 16.09 -11.48
CA ASN A 85 -10.70 17.12 -10.45
C ASN A 85 -9.31 17.75 -10.44
N LYS A 86 -9.21 18.96 -11.00
CA LYS A 86 -7.94 19.68 -11.10
C LYS A 86 -7.46 20.26 -9.76
N LYS A 87 -8.31 20.25 -8.75
CA LYS A 87 -7.98 20.78 -7.42
C LYS A 87 -7.60 19.68 -6.43
N TRP A 88 -7.52 18.44 -6.92
CA TRP A 88 -7.18 17.32 -6.05
C TRP A 88 -5.79 17.48 -5.45
N GLN A 89 -5.67 17.16 -4.18
CA GLN A 89 -4.40 17.15 -3.47
C GLN A 89 -4.21 15.79 -2.81
N ASN A 90 -3.01 15.25 -2.92
CA ASN A 90 -2.67 14.00 -2.27
C ASN A 90 -2.20 14.31 -0.85
N LEU A 91 -3.03 14.00 0.13
CA LEU A 91 -2.75 14.27 1.54
C LEU A 91 -2.02 13.13 2.23
N GLY A 92 -1.87 12.01 1.55
CA GLY A 92 -1.12 10.88 2.07
C GLY A 92 -1.88 10.04 3.08
N VAL A 93 -1.39 8.82 3.25
CA VAL A 93 -1.84 7.88 4.28
C VAL A 93 -0.60 7.24 4.86
N VAL A 94 -0.49 7.20 6.19
CA VAL A 94 0.62 6.53 6.85
C VAL A 94 0.09 5.38 7.70
N VAL A 95 0.63 4.19 7.47
CA VAL A 95 0.38 3.03 8.32
C VAL A 95 1.60 2.88 9.23
N CYS A 96 1.39 3.05 10.50
CA CYS A 96 2.47 3.09 11.49
C CYS A 96 3.15 1.75 11.67
N GLU A 97 4.38 1.79 12.11
CA GLU A 97 5.20 0.62 12.36
C GLU A 97 4.46 -0.43 13.18
N GLY A 98 4.52 -1.68 12.74
CA GLY A 98 3.91 -2.81 13.44
C GLY A 98 2.40 -2.89 13.37
N ALA A 99 1.73 -1.98 12.67
CA ALA A 99 0.28 -2.01 12.55
C ALA A 99 -0.19 -3.19 11.70
N SER A 100 -1.39 -3.67 12.01
CA SER A 100 -2.07 -4.69 11.21
C SER A 100 -3.39 -4.15 10.72
N VAL A 101 -3.60 -4.24 9.42
CA VAL A 101 -4.84 -3.79 8.78
C VAL A 101 -5.63 -5.02 8.36
N GLY A 102 -6.87 -5.13 8.83
CA GLY A 102 -7.72 -6.28 8.57
C GLY A 102 -8.13 -6.40 7.11
N GLY A 103 -8.34 -7.64 6.65
CA GLY A 103 -8.69 -7.90 5.26
C GLY A 103 -10.06 -7.37 4.87
N GLY A 104 -10.21 -7.01 3.58
CA GLY A 104 -11.46 -6.51 3.03
C GLY A 104 -11.86 -5.13 3.48
N GLY A 105 -10.97 -4.41 4.15
CA GLY A 105 -11.27 -3.08 4.66
C GLY A 105 -11.13 -2.01 3.61
N ASP A 106 -11.96 -0.98 3.75
CA ASP A 106 -11.84 0.26 2.99
C ASP A 106 -11.46 1.37 3.96
N TYR A 107 -10.27 1.88 3.79
CA TYR A 107 -9.67 2.84 4.71
C TYR A 107 -9.62 4.25 4.12
N SER A 108 -10.55 4.58 3.26
CA SER A 108 -10.62 5.89 2.61
C SER A 108 -11.37 6.95 3.41
N ARG A 109 -12.09 6.57 4.45
CA ARG A 109 -13.26 7.34 4.83
C ARG A 109 -13.08 8.38 5.91
N ARG A 110 -12.02 8.32 6.69
CA ARG A 110 -12.06 9.04 7.96
C ARG A 110 -11.40 10.39 7.96
N ASN A 111 -10.33 10.56 7.30
CA ASN A 111 -9.71 11.87 7.12
C ASN A 111 -8.63 11.79 6.06
N TYR A 112 -8.09 12.96 5.70
CA TYR A 112 -7.11 13.06 4.64
C TYR A 112 -5.71 12.66 5.07
N ASN A 113 -5.32 13.02 6.28
CA ASN A 113 -4.01 12.71 6.80
C ASN A 113 -4.08 11.47 7.67
N TRP A 114 -4.47 10.39 7.04
CA TRP A 114 -4.77 9.16 7.72
C TRP A 114 -3.54 8.50 8.26
N GLN A 115 -3.62 8.14 9.51
CA GLN A 115 -2.55 7.41 10.16
C GLN A 115 -3.14 6.20 10.88
N VAL A 116 -2.71 5.02 10.44
CA VAL A 116 -3.19 3.76 10.99
C VAL A 116 -2.10 3.18 11.87
N CYS A 117 -2.39 3.00 13.15
CA CYS A 117 -1.47 2.46 14.12
C CYS A 117 -1.98 1.14 14.68
N ASN A 118 -1.20 0.52 15.57
CA ASN A 118 -1.46 -0.84 16.06
C ASN A 118 -2.85 -1.07 16.61
N ASP A 119 -3.46 -0.09 17.20
CA ASP A 119 -4.77 -0.21 17.82
C ASP A 119 -5.92 0.20 16.90
N TRP A 120 -5.62 0.45 15.65
CA TRP A 120 -6.61 0.93 14.68
C TRP A 120 -7.61 -0.14 14.26
N CYS A 121 -7.17 -1.36 14.08
CA CYS A 121 -7.95 -2.42 13.44
C CYS A 121 -8.97 -3.08 14.40
N ARG A 122 -9.83 -2.32 14.95
CA ARG A 122 -10.85 -2.85 15.86
C ARG A 122 -12.25 -2.75 15.34
#